data_52bc934768953f5377b92e6848d2a80a
#
_entry.id   52bc934768953f5377b92e6848d2a80a
#
_cell.length_a   1.000
_cell.length_b   1.000
_cell.length_c   1.000
_cell.angle_alpha   90.00
_cell.angle_beta   90.00
_cell.angle_gamma   90.00
#
_symmetry.space_group_name_H-M   'P 1'
#
loop_
_entity.id
_entity.type
_entity.pdbx_description
1 polymer ?
#
loop_
_entity_poly.entity_id
_entity_poly.type
_entity_poly.pdbx_seq_one_letter_code
_entity_poly.pdbx_strand_id
1 'polypeptide(L)'
;MKFNFSANTGYLWRELPFLERIKLAKRHHFNSLEFHDEPHEINLTDLKKLLYQLELSLNGMNVRMGDTFGCAAIPGRSDQAQSEIKQAITIAEDIGARALHILSGVTEYNQTSINTFISNLEFALKNSKILILIEPVCEEQLPGYFLKTIDQAADIINCINHPRLKIMFDCYHIDKESGDLLKNFKAHANKIGHIQIAAAENRAEPFEGKLNYRYILPEFKRLGYQGDFGCEYRPSGPTEDGLSWRDPLFEMENETKI
;
A
#
# COMPACT_ATOMS: atom_id res chain seq x y z
N MET A 1 -0.16 17.24 16.30
CA MET A 1 -0.70 16.10 15.49
C MET A 1 0.50 15.24 15.12
N LYS A 2 0.47 13.92 15.24
CA LYS A 2 1.64 13.08 14.94
C LYS A 2 1.52 12.46 13.55
N PHE A 3 2.61 12.55 12.75
CA PHE A 3 2.72 11.92 11.45
C PHE A 3 3.74 10.78 11.50
N ASN A 4 3.28 9.58 11.26
CA ASN A 4 4.15 8.41 11.11
C ASN A 4 4.24 8.03 9.64
N PHE A 5 5.42 7.61 9.22
CA PHE A 5 5.68 7.21 7.84
C PHE A 5 6.19 5.77 7.78
N SER A 6 5.69 5.01 6.81
CA SER A 6 6.25 3.71 6.46
C SER A 6 7.09 3.80 5.19
N ALA A 7 8.24 3.15 5.19
CA ALA A 7 9.08 3.05 4.00
C ALA A 7 8.59 1.88 3.14
N ASN A 8 8.19 2.17 1.89
CA ASN A 8 7.98 1.12 0.91
C ASN A 8 9.32 0.73 0.27
N THR A 9 9.87 -0.42 0.68
CA THR A 9 11.18 -0.87 0.22
C THR A 9 11.20 -1.41 -1.20
N GLY A 10 10.02 -1.60 -1.81
CA GLY A 10 9.89 -1.88 -3.24
C GLY A 10 10.25 -0.69 -4.14
N TYR A 11 10.29 0.53 -3.55
CA TYR A 11 10.69 1.77 -4.22
C TYR A 11 11.92 2.42 -3.61
N LEU A 12 11.95 2.57 -2.28
CA LEU A 12 13.04 3.28 -1.60
C LEU A 12 14.28 2.40 -1.47
N TRP A 13 15.46 2.96 -1.77
CA TRP A 13 16.76 2.27 -1.76
C TRP A 13 16.82 1.02 -2.66
N ARG A 14 16.07 1.00 -3.73
CA ARG A 14 15.90 -0.18 -4.58
C ARG A 14 17.22 -0.70 -5.18
N GLU A 15 18.23 0.14 -5.28
CA GLU A 15 19.58 -0.19 -5.72
C GLU A 15 20.35 -1.09 -4.74
N LEU A 16 19.87 -1.22 -3.51
CA LEU A 16 20.51 -1.99 -2.45
C LEU A 16 19.82 -3.35 -2.22
N PRO A 17 20.54 -4.33 -1.65
CA PRO A 17 19.94 -5.58 -1.18
C PRO A 17 18.80 -5.33 -0.20
N PHE A 18 17.74 -6.13 -0.26
CA PHE A 18 16.49 -5.90 0.46
C PHE A 18 16.68 -5.67 1.98
N LEU A 19 17.49 -6.51 2.66
CA LEU A 19 17.71 -6.35 4.09
C LEU A 19 18.45 -5.05 4.46
N GLU A 20 19.28 -4.52 3.55
CA GLU A 20 19.95 -3.22 3.76
C GLU A 20 18.96 -2.06 3.66
N ARG A 21 17.95 -2.13 2.77
CA ARG A 21 16.86 -1.12 2.69
C ARG A 21 16.15 -0.97 4.02
N ILE A 22 15.88 -2.08 4.71
CA ILE A 22 15.23 -2.11 6.03
C ILE A 22 16.09 -1.38 7.09
N LYS A 23 17.42 -1.59 7.09
CA LYS A 23 18.34 -0.89 8.00
C LYS A 23 18.38 0.61 7.74
N LEU A 24 18.35 1.02 6.46
CA LEU A 24 18.30 2.43 6.09
C LEU A 24 16.97 3.07 6.49
N ALA A 25 15.86 2.38 6.30
CA ALA A 25 14.56 2.88 6.78
C ALA A 25 14.60 3.21 8.28
N LYS A 26 15.19 2.34 9.11
CA LYS A 26 15.38 2.63 10.55
C LYS A 26 16.31 3.82 10.78
N ARG A 27 17.45 3.87 10.08
CA ARG A 27 18.44 4.95 10.20
C ARG A 27 17.83 6.31 9.87
N HIS A 28 16.94 6.35 8.87
CA HIS A 28 16.26 7.55 8.44
C HIS A 28 14.89 7.77 9.12
N HIS A 29 14.71 7.19 10.33
CA HIS A 29 13.57 7.45 11.22
C HIS A 29 12.19 7.13 10.65
N PHE A 30 12.08 6.12 9.79
CA PHE A 30 10.78 5.57 9.46
C PHE A 30 10.22 4.78 10.64
N ASN A 31 8.91 4.86 10.81
CA ASN A 31 8.21 4.23 11.93
C ASN A 31 7.84 2.76 11.63
N SER A 32 7.65 2.46 10.35
CA SER A 32 7.21 1.16 9.85
C SER A 32 7.68 0.93 8.42
N LEU A 33 7.36 -0.24 7.90
CA LEU A 33 7.74 -0.70 6.56
C LEU A 33 6.52 -1.16 5.77
N GLU A 34 6.67 -1.13 4.45
CA GLU A 34 5.85 -1.82 3.47
C GLU A 34 6.76 -2.57 2.52
N PHE A 35 6.35 -3.78 2.14
CA PHE A 35 7.07 -4.60 1.18
C PHE A 35 6.21 -4.84 -0.07
N HIS A 36 6.86 -4.95 -1.21
CA HIS A 36 6.24 -5.61 -2.35
C HIS A 36 6.23 -7.13 -2.10
N ASP A 37 6.73 -7.92 -3.01
CA ASP A 37 6.77 -9.38 -2.88
C ASP A 37 8.18 -9.94 -2.52
N GLU A 38 9.12 -9.07 -2.11
CA GLU A 38 10.47 -9.47 -1.73
C GLU A 38 10.52 -10.57 -0.64
N PRO A 39 9.60 -10.63 0.34
CA PRO A 39 9.61 -11.69 1.34
C PRO A 39 9.43 -13.10 0.79
N HIS A 40 8.92 -13.24 -0.44
CA HIS A 40 8.80 -14.55 -1.10
C HIS A 40 10.15 -15.15 -1.55
N GLU A 41 11.21 -14.32 -1.62
CA GLU A 41 12.50 -14.70 -2.21
C GLU A 41 13.64 -14.75 -1.19
N ILE A 42 13.35 -14.54 0.11
CA ILE A 42 14.39 -14.44 1.13
C ILE A 42 14.18 -15.41 2.31
N ASN A 43 15.21 -15.54 3.15
CA ASN A 43 15.10 -16.27 4.41
C ASN A 43 14.26 -15.48 5.42
N LEU A 44 13.07 -15.98 5.74
CA LEU A 44 12.15 -15.32 6.65
C LEU A 44 12.68 -15.25 8.10
N THR A 45 13.53 -16.20 8.50
CA THR A 45 14.16 -16.17 9.84
C THR A 45 15.06 -14.96 10.00
N ASP A 46 15.87 -14.65 8.98
CA ASP A 46 16.75 -13.48 8.97
C ASP A 46 15.94 -12.17 8.95
N LEU A 47 14.87 -12.14 8.14
CA LEU A 47 13.97 -11.00 8.09
C LEU A 47 13.31 -10.73 9.45
N LYS A 48 12.73 -11.76 10.09
CA LYS A 48 12.09 -11.65 11.42
C LYS A 48 13.08 -11.16 12.47
N LYS A 49 14.27 -11.72 12.49
CA LYS A 49 15.32 -11.30 13.41
C LYS A 49 15.68 -9.82 13.20
N LEU A 50 15.81 -9.39 11.96
CA LEU A 50 16.14 -8.01 11.63
C LEU A 50 15.00 -7.04 12.05
N LEU A 51 13.74 -7.36 11.73
CA LEU A 51 12.58 -6.55 12.12
C LEU A 51 12.48 -6.41 13.64
N TYR A 52 12.69 -7.51 14.37
CA TYR A 52 12.71 -7.50 15.83
C TYR A 52 13.85 -6.66 16.41
N GLN A 53 15.08 -6.81 15.88
CA GLN A 53 16.25 -6.04 16.34
C GLN A 53 16.12 -4.55 16.10
N LEU A 54 15.47 -4.15 15.01
CA LEU A 54 15.27 -2.76 14.64
C LEU A 54 13.99 -2.15 15.24
N GLU A 55 13.15 -2.96 15.88
CA GLU A 55 11.85 -2.53 16.41
C GLU A 55 11.01 -1.81 15.35
N LEU A 56 10.98 -2.36 14.12
CA LEU A 56 10.17 -1.86 13.02
C LEU A 56 8.91 -2.71 12.85
N SER A 57 7.76 -2.06 12.80
CA SER A 57 6.51 -2.73 12.44
C SER A 57 6.35 -2.82 10.92
N LEU A 58 5.60 -3.80 10.47
CA LEU A 58 5.31 -4.01 9.05
C LEU A 58 3.83 -3.74 8.79
N ASN A 59 3.54 -2.71 8.01
CA ASN A 59 2.17 -2.32 7.67
C ASN A 59 1.54 -3.28 6.68
N GLY A 60 2.29 -3.75 5.70
CA GLY A 60 1.77 -4.72 4.75
C GLY A 60 2.82 -5.23 3.78
N MET A 61 2.41 -6.23 3.01
CA MET A 61 3.14 -6.74 1.85
C MET A 61 2.19 -7.14 0.73
N ASN A 62 2.71 -7.32 -0.48
CA ASN A 62 1.93 -7.77 -1.61
C ASN A 62 1.92 -9.32 -1.72
N VAL A 63 0.87 -9.88 -2.33
CA VAL A 63 0.98 -11.19 -2.98
C VAL A 63 2.05 -11.13 -4.08
N ARG A 64 2.43 -12.26 -4.66
CA ARG A 64 3.35 -12.26 -5.81
C ARG A 64 2.82 -11.35 -6.92
N MET A 65 3.69 -10.46 -7.39
CA MET A 65 3.36 -9.52 -8.46
C MET A 65 3.34 -10.22 -9.83
N GLY A 66 4.32 -11.06 -10.09
CA GLY A 66 4.43 -11.79 -11.36
C GLY A 66 4.45 -10.89 -12.60
N ASP A 67 4.07 -11.47 -13.73
CA ASP A 67 4.04 -10.79 -15.04
C ASP A 67 2.79 -9.95 -15.30
N THR A 68 1.74 -10.17 -14.50
CA THR A 68 0.44 -9.48 -14.64
C THR A 68 0.09 -8.59 -13.45
N PHE A 69 1.05 -8.29 -12.58
CA PHE A 69 0.81 -7.59 -11.31
C PHE A 69 -0.34 -8.21 -10.52
N GLY A 70 -0.11 -9.49 -10.13
CA GLY A 70 -1.11 -10.35 -9.54
C GLY A 70 -2.00 -11.04 -10.59
N CYS A 71 -2.89 -11.91 -10.12
CA CYS A 71 -3.81 -12.66 -10.99
C CYS A 71 -5.19 -12.92 -10.36
N ALA A 72 -5.50 -12.22 -9.26
CA ALA A 72 -6.69 -12.55 -8.49
C ALA A 72 -8.03 -12.25 -9.20
N ALA A 73 -8.04 -11.35 -10.22
CA ALA A 73 -9.23 -11.09 -11.02
C ALA A 73 -9.20 -11.78 -12.39
N ILE A 74 -8.14 -12.51 -12.75
CA ILE A 74 -7.98 -13.08 -14.09
C ILE A 74 -8.76 -14.39 -14.20
N PRO A 75 -9.80 -14.47 -15.07
CA PRO A 75 -10.56 -15.71 -15.26
C PRO A 75 -9.65 -16.86 -15.70
N GLY A 76 -9.87 -18.04 -15.11
CA GLY A 76 -9.07 -19.25 -15.40
C GLY A 76 -7.75 -19.34 -14.61
N ARG A 77 -7.38 -18.32 -13.82
CA ARG A 77 -6.17 -18.35 -12.98
C ARG A 77 -6.48 -18.48 -11.47
N SER A 78 -7.70 -18.85 -11.08
CA SER A 78 -8.10 -18.90 -9.66
C SER A 78 -7.26 -19.88 -8.83
N ASP A 79 -6.90 -21.05 -9.36
CA ASP A 79 -6.05 -22.02 -8.64
C ASP A 79 -4.67 -21.42 -8.35
N GLN A 80 -4.07 -20.73 -9.32
CA GLN A 80 -2.82 -20.01 -9.14
C GLN A 80 -2.98 -18.90 -8.10
N ALA A 81 -4.00 -18.04 -8.27
CA ALA A 81 -4.25 -16.92 -7.35
C ALA A 81 -4.42 -17.41 -5.91
N GLN A 82 -5.21 -18.46 -5.67
CA GLN A 82 -5.41 -19.00 -4.32
C GLN A 82 -4.15 -19.64 -3.76
N SER A 83 -3.33 -20.28 -4.58
CA SER A 83 -2.02 -20.81 -4.16
C SER A 83 -1.08 -19.68 -3.73
N GLU A 84 -0.96 -18.61 -4.52
CA GLU A 84 -0.15 -17.43 -4.22
C GLU A 84 -0.65 -16.67 -2.99
N ILE A 85 -1.96 -16.48 -2.87
CA ILE A 85 -2.62 -15.88 -1.71
C ILE A 85 -2.33 -16.67 -0.44
N LYS A 86 -2.45 -18.00 -0.49
CA LYS A 86 -2.18 -18.87 0.66
C LYS A 86 -0.72 -18.78 1.11
N GLN A 87 0.22 -18.79 0.15
CA GLN A 87 1.64 -18.61 0.44
C GLN A 87 1.90 -17.24 1.08
N ALA A 88 1.35 -16.17 0.49
CA ALA A 88 1.52 -14.81 0.98
C ALA A 88 0.92 -14.60 2.39
N ILE A 89 -0.24 -15.20 2.68
CA ILE A 89 -0.83 -15.19 4.03
C ILE A 89 0.13 -15.84 5.04
N THR A 90 0.68 -17.00 4.70
CA THR A 90 1.63 -17.72 5.58
C THR A 90 2.86 -16.86 5.87
N ILE A 91 3.42 -16.21 4.85
CA ILE A 91 4.58 -15.31 4.99
C ILE A 91 4.19 -14.09 5.83
N ALA A 92 3.11 -13.40 5.47
CA ALA A 92 2.66 -12.17 6.13
C ALA A 92 2.39 -12.38 7.62
N GLU A 93 1.71 -13.46 7.98
CA GLU A 93 1.44 -13.80 9.38
C GLU A 93 2.73 -14.19 10.13
N ASP A 94 3.65 -14.91 9.48
CA ASP A 94 4.93 -15.31 10.08
C ASP A 94 5.85 -14.12 10.38
N ILE A 95 5.91 -13.12 9.48
CA ILE A 95 6.73 -11.91 9.68
C ILE A 95 5.99 -10.78 10.43
N GLY A 96 4.74 -10.99 10.82
CA GLY A 96 3.95 -10.03 11.59
C GLY A 96 3.42 -8.84 10.79
N ALA A 97 3.16 -9.01 9.49
CA ALA A 97 2.54 -7.98 8.67
C ALA A 97 1.08 -7.73 9.13
N ARG A 98 0.67 -6.46 9.17
CA ARG A 98 -0.69 -6.06 9.55
C ARG A 98 -1.70 -6.28 8.42
N ALA A 99 -1.23 -6.22 7.17
CA ALA A 99 -2.07 -6.34 5.99
C ALA A 99 -1.40 -7.13 4.87
N LEU A 100 -2.23 -7.71 4.00
CA LEU A 100 -1.83 -8.31 2.73
C LEU A 100 -2.59 -7.62 1.60
N HIS A 101 -1.86 -7.08 0.63
CA HIS A 101 -2.42 -6.51 -0.59
C HIS A 101 -2.62 -7.61 -1.63
N ILE A 102 -3.88 -7.80 -2.06
CA ILE A 102 -4.26 -8.75 -3.10
C ILE A 102 -4.32 -8.01 -4.44
N LEU A 103 -3.33 -8.22 -5.26
CA LEU A 103 -3.21 -7.64 -6.60
C LEU A 103 -4.20 -8.31 -7.58
N SER A 104 -5.01 -7.49 -8.25
CA SER A 104 -6.06 -7.99 -9.13
C SER A 104 -5.54 -8.57 -10.44
N GLY A 105 -4.50 -7.99 -10.99
CA GLY A 105 -3.93 -8.36 -12.29
C GLY A 105 -4.49 -7.59 -13.47
N VAL A 106 -3.86 -7.77 -14.63
CA VAL A 106 -4.25 -7.14 -15.90
C VAL A 106 -5.31 -8.01 -16.59
N THR A 107 -6.55 -7.54 -16.65
CA THR A 107 -7.68 -8.19 -17.34
C THR A 107 -8.82 -7.20 -17.53
N GLU A 108 -9.75 -7.50 -18.43
CA GLU A 108 -10.93 -6.66 -18.66
C GLU A 108 -11.84 -6.59 -17.43
N TYR A 109 -12.39 -5.41 -17.18
CA TYR A 109 -13.40 -5.21 -16.13
C TYR A 109 -14.77 -5.66 -16.65
N ASN A 110 -15.12 -6.90 -16.38
CA ASN A 110 -16.40 -7.51 -16.75
C ASN A 110 -16.92 -8.42 -15.62
N GLN A 111 -18.15 -8.91 -15.74
CA GLN A 111 -18.78 -9.69 -14.68
C GLN A 111 -18.00 -10.95 -14.31
N THR A 112 -17.37 -11.61 -15.28
CA THR A 112 -16.57 -12.83 -15.03
C THR A 112 -15.34 -12.52 -14.17
N SER A 113 -14.61 -11.46 -14.52
CA SER A 113 -13.43 -11.00 -13.77
C SER A 113 -13.81 -10.48 -12.38
N ILE A 114 -14.95 -9.77 -12.25
CA ILE A 114 -15.49 -9.32 -10.96
C ILE A 114 -15.78 -10.52 -10.06
N ASN A 115 -16.51 -11.54 -10.58
CA ASN A 115 -16.83 -12.74 -9.82
C ASN A 115 -15.59 -13.53 -9.41
N THR A 116 -14.59 -13.60 -10.31
CA THR A 116 -13.31 -14.25 -10.04
C THR A 116 -12.57 -13.53 -8.89
N PHE A 117 -12.52 -12.19 -8.94
CA PHE A 117 -11.86 -11.41 -7.90
C PHE A 117 -12.55 -11.53 -6.55
N ILE A 118 -13.88 -11.42 -6.52
CA ILE A 118 -14.68 -11.60 -5.30
C ILE A 118 -14.40 -12.97 -4.68
N SER A 119 -14.45 -14.06 -5.46
CA SER A 119 -14.19 -15.41 -4.96
C SER A 119 -12.79 -15.56 -4.35
N ASN A 120 -11.76 -14.98 -4.97
CA ASN A 120 -10.40 -15.04 -4.47
C ASN A 120 -10.18 -14.14 -3.22
N LEU A 121 -10.88 -13.00 -3.12
CA LEU A 121 -10.89 -12.17 -1.91
C LEU A 121 -11.59 -12.88 -0.74
N GLU A 122 -12.72 -13.53 -0.97
CA GLU A 122 -13.41 -14.35 0.04
C GLU A 122 -12.52 -15.50 0.52
N PHE A 123 -11.78 -16.14 -0.40
CA PHE A 123 -10.78 -17.14 -0.05
C PHE A 123 -9.69 -16.57 0.86
N ALA A 124 -9.15 -15.39 0.54
CA ALA A 124 -8.15 -14.72 1.37
C ALA A 124 -8.69 -14.40 2.77
N LEU A 125 -9.89 -13.82 2.85
CA LEU A 125 -10.55 -13.46 4.10
C LEU A 125 -10.84 -14.67 5.00
N LYS A 126 -11.21 -15.78 4.39
CA LYS A 126 -11.46 -17.05 5.11
C LYS A 126 -10.18 -17.65 5.69
N ASN A 127 -9.06 -17.51 4.99
CA ASN A 127 -7.80 -18.18 5.34
C ASN A 127 -6.80 -17.30 6.09
N SER A 128 -7.09 -16.02 6.34
CA SER A 128 -6.22 -15.10 7.07
C SER A 128 -6.89 -14.43 8.25
N LYS A 129 -6.09 -13.89 9.17
CA LYS A 129 -6.54 -13.06 10.30
C LYS A 129 -6.19 -11.58 10.12
N ILE A 130 -5.32 -11.25 9.19
CA ILE A 130 -4.84 -9.90 8.93
C ILE A 130 -5.80 -9.12 8.01
N LEU A 131 -5.54 -7.83 7.85
CA LEU A 131 -6.28 -6.96 6.95
C LEU A 131 -5.99 -7.39 5.49
N ILE A 132 -7.00 -7.41 4.65
CA ILE A 132 -6.86 -7.59 3.20
C ILE A 132 -7.07 -6.24 2.53
N LEU A 133 -6.11 -5.85 1.72
CA LEU A 133 -6.14 -4.59 0.97
C LEU A 133 -6.33 -4.88 -0.53
N ILE A 134 -7.10 -4.01 -1.18
CA ILE A 134 -7.23 -3.92 -2.64
C ILE A 134 -6.95 -2.50 -3.05
N GLU A 135 -6.28 -2.31 -4.17
CA GLU A 135 -5.79 -1.02 -4.62
C GLU A 135 -6.31 -0.67 -6.02
N PRO A 136 -6.97 0.48 -6.18
CA PRO A 136 -7.19 1.08 -7.49
C PRO A 136 -5.88 1.61 -8.07
N VAL A 137 -5.47 1.11 -9.23
CA VAL A 137 -4.26 1.53 -9.93
C VAL A 137 -4.62 2.22 -11.24
N CYS A 138 -4.17 3.45 -11.44
CA CYS A 138 -4.51 4.27 -12.59
C CYS A 138 -4.00 3.70 -13.92
N GLU A 139 -4.75 3.96 -14.99
CA GLU A 139 -4.43 3.50 -16.34
C GLU A 139 -3.05 3.98 -16.83
N GLU A 140 -2.64 5.20 -16.45
CA GLU A 140 -1.32 5.75 -16.79
C GLU A 140 -0.17 4.91 -16.23
N GLN A 141 -0.32 4.40 -14.99
CA GLN A 141 0.72 3.58 -14.34
C GLN A 141 0.74 2.15 -14.83
N LEU A 142 -0.44 1.54 -15.02
CA LEU A 142 -0.55 0.15 -15.43
C LEU A 142 -1.75 -0.06 -16.36
N PRO A 143 -1.53 0.08 -17.69
CA PRO A 143 -2.58 -0.08 -18.67
C PRO A 143 -3.28 -1.44 -18.58
N GLY A 144 -4.62 -1.42 -18.58
CA GLY A 144 -5.43 -2.63 -18.54
C GLY A 144 -5.52 -3.30 -17.17
N TYR A 145 -5.00 -2.69 -16.09
CA TYR A 145 -5.20 -3.23 -14.74
C TYR A 145 -6.69 -3.30 -14.41
N PHE A 146 -7.10 -4.40 -13.77
CA PHE A 146 -8.53 -4.67 -13.54
C PHE A 146 -9.19 -3.61 -12.64
N LEU A 147 -8.59 -3.31 -11.50
CA LEU A 147 -9.17 -2.40 -10.50
C LEU A 147 -8.59 -0.99 -10.68
N LYS A 148 -9.35 -0.08 -11.31
CA LYS A 148 -8.84 1.26 -11.70
C LYS A 148 -9.33 2.37 -10.77
N THR A 149 -10.60 2.32 -10.34
CA THR A 149 -11.20 3.44 -9.62
C THR A 149 -11.57 3.07 -8.18
N ILE A 150 -11.59 4.09 -7.33
CA ILE A 150 -11.99 3.91 -5.92
C ILE A 150 -13.44 3.43 -5.79
N ASP A 151 -14.32 3.84 -6.70
CA ASP A 151 -15.73 3.41 -6.70
C ASP A 151 -15.82 1.91 -7.03
N GLN A 152 -15.06 1.41 -8.01
CA GLN A 152 -14.98 -0.02 -8.29
C GLN A 152 -14.52 -0.83 -7.06
N ALA A 153 -13.50 -0.34 -6.34
CA ALA A 153 -13.05 -0.97 -5.11
C ALA A 153 -14.13 -0.94 -4.02
N ALA A 154 -14.81 0.19 -3.87
CA ALA A 154 -15.90 0.35 -2.92
C ALA A 154 -17.09 -0.60 -3.22
N ASP A 155 -17.42 -0.81 -4.48
CA ASP A 155 -18.50 -1.72 -4.90
C ASP A 155 -18.16 -3.18 -4.58
N ILE A 156 -16.91 -3.61 -4.82
CA ILE A 156 -16.42 -4.95 -4.45
C ILE A 156 -16.47 -5.13 -2.92
N ILE A 157 -16.02 -4.13 -2.15
CA ILE A 157 -16.08 -4.16 -0.68
C ILE A 157 -17.52 -4.24 -0.19
N ASN A 158 -18.44 -3.49 -0.79
CA ASN A 158 -19.85 -3.53 -0.44
C ASN A 158 -20.48 -4.89 -0.74
N CYS A 159 -20.10 -5.52 -1.86
CA CYS A 159 -20.57 -6.84 -2.25
C CYS A 159 -20.14 -7.92 -1.24
N ILE A 160 -18.86 -7.93 -0.85
CA ILE A 160 -18.31 -8.90 0.12
C ILE A 160 -18.71 -8.58 1.55
N ASN A 161 -18.83 -7.29 1.88
CA ASN A 161 -19.24 -6.76 3.19
C ASN A 161 -18.49 -7.39 4.38
N HIS A 162 -17.16 -7.42 4.31
CA HIS A 162 -16.32 -8.01 5.36
C HIS A 162 -15.43 -6.94 6.02
N PRO A 163 -15.37 -6.84 7.39
CA PRO A 163 -14.69 -5.73 8.09
C PRO A 163 -13.17 -5.67 7.83
N ARG A 164 -12.53 -6.78 7.49
CA ARG A 164 -11.10 -6.87 7.18
C ARG A 164 -10.76 -6.64 5.70
N LEU A 165 -11.73 -6.39 4.82
CA LEU A 165 -11.47 -5.99 3.45
C LEU A 165 -11.52 -4.47 3.35
N LYS A 166 -10.41 -3.85 2.92
CA LYS A 166 -10.24 -2.41 2.88
C LYS A 166 -9.52 -1.96 1.61
N ILE A 167 -9.63 -0.67 1.34
CA ILE A 167 -8.94 0.01 0.24
C ILE A 167 -7.53 0.41 0.70
N MET A 168 -6.53 0.13 -0.11
CA MET A 168 -5.27 0.86 -0.14
C MET A 168 -5.50 2.11 -0.99
N PHE A 169 -5.40 3.27 -0.34
CA PHE A 169 -5.66 4.58 -0.94
C PHE A 169 -4.32 5.20 -1.33
N ASP A 170 -3.80 4.86 -2.51
CA ASP A 170 -2.62 5.54 -3.04
C ASP A 170 -3.03 6.88 -3.64
N CYS A 171 -2.53 7.97 -3.05
CA CYS A 171 -2.85 9.34 -3.45
C CYS A 171 -2.51 9.62 -4.91
N TYR A 172 -1.43 9.04 -5.45
CA TYR A 172 -1.06 9.20 -6.85
C TYR A 172 -2.11 8.60 -7.78
N HIS A 173 -2.50 7.34 -7.54
CA HIS A 173 -3.48 6.66 -8.38
C HIS A 173 -4.86 7.32 -8.31
N ILE A 174 -5.30 7.68 -7.10
CA ILE A 174 -6.61 8.33 -6.91
C ILE A 174 -6.64 9.71 -7.57
N ASP A 175 -5.55 10.49 -7.48
CA ASP A 175 -5.48 11.80 -8.14
C ASP A 175 -5.56 11.69 -9.66
N LYS A 176 -4.84 10.71 -10.25
CA LYS A 176 -4.82 10.49 -11.70
C LYS A 176 -6.18 10.07 -12.26
N GLU A 177 -6.89 9.17 -11.57
CA GLU A 177 -8.14 8.61 -12.08
C GLU A 177 -9.38 9.44 -11.70
N SER A 178 -9.41 9.96 -10.48
CA SER A 178 -10.63 10.56 -9.91
C SER A 178 -10.47 12.01 -9.47
N GLY A 179 -9.24 12.53 -9.42
CA GLY A 179 -8.95 13.88 -8.90
C GLY A 179 -9.24 13.99 -7.40
N ASP A 180 -9.64 15.11 -6.92
CA ASP A 180 -9.98 15.52 -5.55
C ASP A 180 -9.87 14.46 -4.44
N LEU A 181 -8.64 14.32 -3.89
CA LEU A 181 -8.31 13.32 -2.88
C LEU A 181 -9.19 13.42 -1.62
N LEU A 182 -9.46 14.64 -1.15
CA LEU A 182 -10.22 14.84 0.09
C LEU A 182 -11.70 14.48 -0.09
N LYS A 183 -12.26 14.75 -1.26
CA LYS A 183 -13.62 14.32 -1.60
C LYS A 183 -13.72 12.80 -1.64
N ASN A 184 -12.79 12.14 -2.34
CA ASN A 184 -12.75 10.68 -2.44
C ASN A 184 -12.51 10.04 -1.06
N PHE A 185 -11.60 10.60 -0.27
CA PHE A 185 -11.37 10.11 1.09
C PHE A 185 -12.64 10.20 1.95
N LYS A 186 -13.32 11.36 1.96
CA LYS A 186 -14.55 11.55 2.74
C LYS A 186 -15.66 10.58 2.33
N ALA A 187 -15.81 10.31 1.04
CA ALA A 187 -16.82 9.39 0.52
C ALA A 187 -16.58 7.94 0.95
N HIS A 188 -15.32 7.54 1.13
CA HIS A 188 -14.93 6.15 1.36
C HIS A 188 -14.16 5.92 2.67
N ALA A 189 -14.10 6.90 3.59
CA ALA A 189 -13.26 6.88 4.79
C ALA A 189 -13.37 5.59 5.62
N ASN A 190 -14.57 5.03 5.77
CA ASN A 190 -14.82 3.80 6.52
C ASN A 190 -14.32 2.53 5.80
N LYS A 191 -13.99 2.62 4.50
CA LYS A 191 -13.46 1.53 3.67
C LYS A 191 -11.95 1.60 3.50
N ILE A 192 -11.31 2.73 3.81
CA ILE A 192 -9.87 2.92 3.65
C ILE A 192 -9.14 2.25 4.82
N GLY A 193 -8.17 1.38 4.50
CA GLY A 193 -7.35 0.67 5.48
C GLY A 193 -5.91 1.17 5.55
N HIS A 194 -5.40 1.71 4.45
CA HIS A 194 -4.05 2.24 4.35
C HIS A 194 -3.99 3.37 3.34
N ILE A 195 -3.07 4.34 3.56
CA ILE A 195 -2.84 5.47 2.63
C ILE A 195 -1.38 5.43 2.17
N GLN A 196 -1.18 5.57 0.86
CA GLN A 196 0.15 5.75 0.26
C GLN A 196 0.27 7.12 -0.39
N ILE A 197 1.49 7.65 -0.46
CA ILE A 197 1.78 9.01 -0.91
C ILE A 197 2.93 9.05 -1.92
N ALA A 198 2.74 9.86 -2.96
CA ALA A 198 3.74 10.24 -3.96
C ALA A 198 3.34 11.56 -4.63
N ALA A 199 4.26 12.22 -5.31
CA ALA A 199 3.92 13.39 -6.13
C ALA A 199 3.01 13.02 -7.29
N ALA A 200 2.00 13.86 -7.58
CA ALA A 200 1.04 13.61 -8.67
C ALA A 200 1.68 13.68 -10.05
N GLU A 201 2.71 14.49 -10.22
CA GLU A 201 3.31 14.80 -11.53
C GLU A 201 4.07 13.60 -12.11
N ASN A 202 4.87 12.93 -11.27
CA ASN A 202 5.85 11.95 -11.74
C ASN A 202 6.03 10.74 -10.80
N ARG A 203 5.15 10.63 -9.76
CA ARG A 203 5.25 9.61 -8.70
C ARG A 203 6.60 9.66 -7.94
N ALA A 204 7.24 10.83 -7.88
CA ALA A 204 8.47 11.06 -7.11
C ALA A 204 8.17 11.50 -5.67
N GLU A 205 9.18 12.13 -5.02
CA GLU A 205 9.06 12.61 -3.64
C GLU A 205 7.85 13.53 -3.46
N PRO A 206 7.10 13.41 -2.35
CA PRO A 206 5.92 14.22 -2.06
C PRO A 206 6.29 15.66 -1.65
N PHE A 207 7.06 16.35 -2.46
CA PHE A 207 7.37 17.77 -2.30
C PHE A 207 6.17 18.67 -2.66
N GLU A 208 6.38 19.98 -2.64
CA GLU A 208 5.37 20.93 -3.07
C GLU A 208 5.04 20.73 -4.56
N GLY A 209 3.76 20.57 -4.86
CA GLY A 209 3.23 20.33 -6.19
C GLY A 209 1.70 20.34 -6.16
N LYS A 210 1.07 19.70 -7.12
CA LYS A 210 -0.40 19.57 -7.19
C LYS A 210 -0.97 18.99 -5.89
N LEU A 211 -0.31 17.99 -5.30
CA LEU A 211 -0.68 17.41 -4.03
C LEU A 211 0.11 18.05 -2.88
N ASN A 212 -0.47 19.06 -2.25
CA ASN A 212 0.13 19.70 -1.09
C ASN A 212 -0.06 18.85 0.17
N TYR A 213 0.90 17.98 0.47
CA TYR A 213 0.84 17.08 1.62
C TYR A 213 0.92 17.78 2.97
N ARG A 214 1.45 18.99 3.07
CA ARG A 214 1.36 19.82 4.29
C ARG A 214 -0.07 20.13 4.67
N TYR A 215 -0.98 20.20 3.69
CA TYR A 215 -2.40 20.39 3.89
C TYR A 215 -3.17 19.06 3.92
N ILE A 216 -2.89 18.15 3.01
CA ILE A 216 -3.65 16.91 2.80
C ILE A 216 -3.52 15.95 4.00
N LEU A 217 -2.29 15.72 4.53
CA LEU A 217 -2.10 14.77 5.63
C LEU A 217 -2.78 15.19 6.93
N PRO A 218 -2.71 16.48 7.36
CA PRO A 218 -3.53 16.97 8.48
C PRO A 218 -5.03 16.76 8.26
N GLU A 219 -5.55 16.99 7.05
CA GLU A 219 -6.96 16.77 6.76
C GLU A 219 -7.35 15.30 6.86
N PHE A 220 -6.54 14.35 6.37
CA PHE A 220 -6.78 12.92 6.57
C PHE A 220 -6.84 12.56 8.06
N LYS A 221 -5.91 13.09 8.87
CA LYS A 221 -5.94 12.89 10.33
C LYS A 221 -7.18 13.49 10.97
N ARG A 222 -7.58 14.71 10.57
CA ARG A 222 -8.80 15.37 11.06
C ARG A 222 -10.06 14.59 10.68
N LEU A 223 -10.05 13.93 9.52
CA LEU A 223 -11.13 13.08 9.04
C LEU A 223 -11.10 11.65 9.64
N GLY A 224 -10.20 11.38 10.58
CA GLY A 224 -10.18 10.16 11.38
C GLY A 224 -9.15 9.12 11.00
N TYR A 225 -8.26 9.36 10.01
CA TYR A 225 -7.20 8.42 9.68
C TYR A 225 -6.15 8.34 10.79
N GLN A 226 -5.89 7.14 11.30
CA GLN A 226 -4.95 6.91 12.41
C GLN A 226 -3.70 6.13 12.00
N GLY A 227 -3.67 5.59 10.77
CA GLY A 227 -2.54 4.79 10.28
C GLY A 227 -1.31 5.62 9.94
N ASP A 228 -0.24 4.94 9.58
CA ASP A 228 0.96 5.52 9.00
C ASP A 228 0.71 5.86 7.52
N PHE A 229 1.51 6.78 6.96
CA PHE A 229 1.47 7.11 5.55
C PHE A 229 2.60 6.36 4.82
N GLY A 230 2.24 5.54 3.84
CA GLY A 230 3.16 4.74 3.03
C GLY A 230 3.91 5.60 2.01
N CYS A 231 5.23 5.60 2.09
CA CYS A 231 6.09 6.32 1.16
C CYS A 231 6.35 5.45 -0.09
N GLU A 232 5.36 5.39 -0.98
CA GLU A 232 5.43 4.60 -2.21
C GLU A 232 5.68 5.49 -3.42
N TYR A 233 6.89 6.02 -3.51
CA TYR A 233 7.30 6.91 -4.60
C TYR A 233 8.66 6.50 -5.19
N ARG A 234 8.93 6.99 -6.40
CA ARG A 234 10.20 6.77 -7.10
C ARG A 234 11.16 7.89 -6.74
N PRO A 235 12.22 7.63 -5.96
CA PRO A 235 13.20 8.67 -5.65
C PRO A 235 13.82 9.26 -6.92
N SER A 236 13.93 10.59 -6.96
CA SER A 236 14.54 11.31 -8.12
C SER A 236 16.07 11.16 -8.17
N GLY A 237 16.67 10.72 -7.07
CA GLY A 237 18.10 10.47 -6.90
C GLY A 237 18.33 9.44 -5.77
N PRO A 238 19.45 9.45 -5.07
CA PRO A 238 19.62 8.68 -3.85
C PRO A 238 18.47 8.97 -2.88
N THR A 239 17.87 7.91 -2.32
CA THR A 239 16.65 8.07 -1.49
C THR A 239 16.82 9.07 -0.36
N GLU A 240 17.98 9.06 0.32
CA GLU A 240 18.29 9.93 1.45
C GLU A 240 18.30 11.41 1.11
N ASP A 241 18.70 11.78 -0.10
CA ASP A 241 18.77 13.17 -0.55
C ASP A 241 17.37 13.81 -0.68
N GLY A 242 16.38 12.96 -0.95
CA GLY A 242 14.98 13.37 -1.13
C GLY A 242 14.14 13.41 0.15
N LEU A 243 14.63 12.93 1.31
CA LEU A 243 13.77 12.70 2.49
C LEU A 243 13.33 13.97 3.24
N SER A 244 13.92 15.14 2.96
CA SER A 244 13.64 16.41 3.64
C SER A 244 12.21 16.93 3.45
N TRP A 245 11.43 16.38 2.51
CA TRP A 245 10.01 16.74 2.36
C TRP A 245 9.18 16.47 3.62
N ARG A 246 9.65 15.57 4.52
CA ARG A 246 8.97 15.24 5.78
C ARG A 246 9.20 16.29 6.88
N ASP A 247 10.28 17.08 6.79
CA ASP A 247 10.72 17.99 7.86
C ASP A 247 9.64 18.99 8.28
N PRO A 248 8.91 19.65 7.35
CA PRO A 248 7.85 20.57 7.73
C PRO A 248 6.69 19.89 8.50
N LEU A 249 6.46 18.59 8.25
CA LEU A 249 5.41 17.82 8.95
C LEU A 249 5.86 17.47 10.37
N PHE A 250 7.14 17.21 10.59
CA PHE A 250 7.71 17.02 11.93
C PHE A 250 7.74 18.33 12.73
N GLU A 251 7.98 19.49 12.10
CA GLU A 251 7.87 20.80 12.72
C GLU A 251 6.46 21.09 13.21
N MET A 252 5.43 20.82 12.40
CA MET A 252 4.02 20.96 12.78
C MET A 252 3.63 20.11 14.01
N GLU A 253 4.28 18.96 14.23
CA GLU A 253 4.07 18.14 15.43
C GLU A 253 4.53 18.86 16.69
N ASN A 254 5.63 19.60 16.62
CA ASN A 254 6.22 20.30 17.75
C ASN A 254 5.42 21.53 18.14
N GLU A 255 4.89 22.28 17.18
CA GLU A 255 4.02 23.45 17.42
C GLU A 255 2.70 23.07 18.12
N THR A 256 2.18 21.87 17.91
CA THR A 256 0.93 21.40 18.52
C THR A 256 1.09 20.96 19.99
N LYS A 257 2.32 20.93 20.52
CA LYS A 257 2.64 20.52 21.90
C LYS A 257 2.82 21.71 22.86
N ILE A 258 2.69 22.96 22.36
CA ILE A 258 2.73 24.19 23.14
C ILE A 258 1.29 24.68 23.36
#